data_987246e8d87e35a4a7b8de3c3456c9fb
#
_entry.id   987246e8d87e35a4a7b8de3c3456c9fb
#
_cell.length_a   1.000
_cell.length_b   1.000
_cell.length_c   1.000
_cell.angle_alpha   90.00
_cell.angle_beta   90.00
_cell.angle_gamma   90.00
#
_symmetry.space_group_name_H-M   'P 1'
#
loop_
_entity.id
_entity.type
_entity.pdbx_description
1 polymer ?
#
loop_
_entity_poly.entity_id
_entity_poly.type
_entity_poly.pdbx_seq_one_letter_code
_entity_poly.pdbx_strand_id
1 'polypeptide(L)'
;MQITGHITADNLMSLEAYSKFRKTHKAEVLAHRKMRSVHLGDHITLQFESETTIRYQIQEMLRIEKIFEEEGIQQEIDAYAPLVPEGSNWKATMLIEYPDVNERKRELARLSGVEDRMFIEVEGHARVYAIADEDLDRENDEKTSAVHFVRFEFDPAAKAAIKAGAAVKLGCDHTNYPAHTQIAEDALASLAGDLK
;
A
#
# COMPACT_ATOMS: atom_id res chain seq x y z
N MET A 1 -12.87 -16.90 7.57
CA MET A 1 -13.86 -16.71 6.49
C MET A 1 -13.31 -15.67 5.56
N GLN A 2 -12.69 -16.07 4.46
CA GLN A 2 -12.19 -15.14 3.44
C GLN A 2 -13.40 -14.63 2.66
N ILE A 3 -13.78 -13.39 2.90
CA ILE A 3 -14.77 -12.70 2.06
C ILE A 3 -13.97 -12.10 0.90
N THR A 4 -13.82 -12.85 -0.17
CA THR A 4 -13.30 -12.35 -1.44
C THR A 4 -14.40 -11.57 -2.15
N GLY A 5 -14.56 -10.32 -1.82
CA GLY A 5 -15.54 -9.43 -2.41
C GLY A 5 -15.24 -7.99 -2.10
N HIS A 6 -15.65 -7.07 -2.96
CA HIS A 6 -15.51 -5.64 -2.73
C HIS A 6 -16.01 -5.25 -1.33
N ILE A 7 -15.32 -4.33 -0.66
CA ILE A 7 -15.75 -3.78 0.63
C ILE A 7 -17.02 -2.97 0.38
N THR A 8 -18.09 -3.33 1.09
CA THR A 8 -19.40 -2.64 1.05
C THR A 8 -19.89 -2.38 2.47
N ALA A 9 -20.83 -1.46 2.64
CA ALA A 9 -21.44 -1.16 3.93
C ALA A 9 -22.03 -2.43 4.60
N ASP A 10 -22.69 -3.30 3.81
CA ASP A 10 -23.32 -4.52 4.31
C ASP A 10 -22.34 -5.56 4.85
N ASN A 11 -21.08 -5.54 4.44
CA ASN A 11 -20.06 -6.49 4.88
C ASN A 11 -19.03 -5.90 5.84
N LEU A 12 -19.24 -4.67 6.31
CA LEU A 12 -18.54 -4.07 7.44
C LEU A 12 -19.24 -4.43 8.76
N MET A 13 -18.47 -4.43 9.85
CA MET A 13 -19.02 -4.64 11.19
C MET A 13 -19.64 -3.34 11.71
N SER A 14 -20.72 -3.45 12.50
CA SER A 14 -21.18 -2.33 13.31
C SER A 14 -20.07 -1.86 14.28
N LEU A 15 -20.12 -0.62 14.75
CA LEU A 15 -19.11 -0.08 15.67
C LEU A 15 -18.98 -0.92 16.95
N GLU A 16 -20.11 -1.45 17.48
CA GLU A 16 -20.07 -2.31 18.66
C GLU A 16 -19.44 -3.67 18.38
N ALA A 17 -19.80 -4.31 17.26
CA ALA A 17 -19.20 -5.58 16.83
C ALA A 17 -17.69 -5.41 16.58
N TYR A 18 -17.31 -4.36 15.88
CA TYR A 18 -15.92 -4.04 15.62
C TYR A 18 -15.11 -3.76 16.89
N SER A 19 -15.68 -3.03 17.86
CA SER A 19 -15.01 -2.74 19.14
C SER A 19 -14.69 -4.01 19.93
N LYS A 20 -15.51 -5.06 19.82
CA LYS A 20 -15.25 -6.38 20.42
C LYS A 20 -14.19 -7.16 19.61
N PHE A 21 -14.37 -7.25 18.30
CA PHE A 21 -13.45 -7.91 17.36
C PHE A 21 -12.04 -7.34 17.45
N ARG A 22 -11.91 -6.02 17.49
CA ARG A 22 -10.64 -5.31 17.55
C ARG A 22 -9.75 -5.75 18.72
N LYS A 23 -10.35 -6.03 19.88
CA LYS A 23 -9.60 -6.43 21.08
C LYS A 23 -8.81 -7.74 20.90
N THR A 24 -9.34 -8.65 20.11
CA THR A 24 -8.76 -9.99 19.89
C THR A 24 -7.97 -10.10 18.58
N HIS A 25 -8.36 -9.36 17.54
CA HIS A 25 -7.81 -9.53 16.18
C HIS A 25 -6.84 -8.44 15.75
N LYS A 26 -6.73 -7.33 16.50
CA LYS A 26 -5.82 -6.24 16.16
C LYS A 26 -4.38 -6.72 15.98
N ALA A 27 -3.90 -7.62 16.83
CA ALA A 27 -2.54 -8.13 16.77
C ALA A 27 -2.26 -8.90 15.46
N GLU A 28 -3.23 -9.70 15.00
CA GLU A 28 -3.14 -10.46 13.74
C GLU A 28 -3.10 -9.53 12.52
N VAL A 29 -3.98 -8.51 12.52
CA VAL A 29 -3.99 -7.51 11.43
C VAL A 29 -2.68 -6.72 11.38
N LEU A 30 -2.16 -6.32 12.53
CA LEU A 30 -0.87 -5.61 12.61
C LEU A 30 0.31 -6.49 12.18
N ALA A 31 0.29 -7.79 12.51
CA ALA A 31 1.30 -8.75 12.05
C ALA A 31 1.23 -8.92 10.52
N HIS A 32 0.02 -9.06 9.95
CA HIS A 32 -0.19 -9.12 8.51
C HIS A 32 0.31 -7.84 7.82
N ARG A 33 -0.02 -6.66 8.36
CA ARG A 33 0.45 -5.38 7.84
C ARG A 33 1.97 -5.27 7.88
N LYS A 34 2.60 -5.66 9.01
CA LYS A 34 4.06 -5.62 9.16
C LYS A 34 4.78 -6.53 8.16
N MET A 35 4.26 -7.72 7.91
CA MET A 35 4.81 -8.66 6.93
C MET A 35 4.79 -8.08 5.51
N ARG A 36 3.84 -7.19 5.20
CA ARG A 36 3.65 -6.54 3.91
C ARG A 36 4.31 -5.15 3.83
N SER A 37 5.13 -4.79 4.80
CA SER A 37 5.93 -3.55 4.79
C SER A 37 7.32 -3.84 4.26
N VAL A 38 7.70 -3.18 3.17
CA VAL A 38 9.01 -3.32 2.54
C VAL A 38 9.76 -1.99 2.64
N HIS A 39 10.88 -2.01 3.34
CA HIS A 39 11.75 -0.84 3.47
C HIS A 39 12.68 -0.73 2.28
N LEU A 40 12.83 0.46 1.73
CA LEU A 40 13.74 0.79 0.67
C LEU A 40 14.71 1.88 1.12
N GLY A 41 15.96 1.51 1.41
CA GLY A 41 16.90 2.40 2.07
C GLY A 41 16.43 2.81 3.47
N ASP A 42 16.84 4.01 3.90
CA ASP A 42 16.61 4.46 5.28
C ASP A 42 15.32 5.26 5.48
N HIS A 43 14.71 5.74 4.38
CA HIS A 43 13.66 6.76 4.46
C HIS A 43 12.38 6.44 3.70
N ILE A 44 12.34 5.39 2.88
CA ILE A 44 11.14 5.02 2.13
C ILE A 44 10.64 3.65 2.60
N THR A 45 9.34 3.59 2.89
CA THR A 45 8.64 2.34 3.20
C THR A 45 7.44 2.20 2.29
N LEU A 46 7.30 1.05 1.61
CA LEU A 46 6.08 0.67 0.94
C LEU A 46 5.27 -0.28 1.83
N GLN A 47 4.10 0.15 2.23
CA GLN A 47 3.10 -0.67 2.87
C GLN A 47 2.18 -1.22 1.79
N PHE A 48 2.42 -2.47 1.37
CA PHE A 48 1.55 -3.12 0.39
C PHE A 48 0.18 -3.44 1.00
N GLU A 49 -0.86 -2.90 0.38
CA GLU A 49 -2.22 -3.01 0.86
C GLU A 49 -2.86 -4.35 0.44
N SER A 50 -3.88 -4.73 1.16
CA SER A 50 -4.72 -5.90 0.90
C SER A 50 -6.15 -5.59 1.35
N GLU A 51 -7.11 -6.44 1.03
CA GLU A 51 -8.47 -6.28 1.57
C GLU A 51 -8.46 -6.22 3.12
N THR A 52 -7.62 -7.02 3.77
CA THR A 52 -7.50 -7.04 5.24
C THR A 52 -7.01 -5.69 5.78
N THR A 53 -5.96 -5.10 5.18
CA THR A 53 -5.41 -3.82 5.67
C THR A 53 -6.37 -2.66 5.42
N ILE A 54 -7.02 -2.64 4.27
CA ILE A 54 -7.97 -1.58 3.90
C ILE A 54 -9.26 -1.70 4.71
N ARG A 55 -9.82 -2.89 4.87
CA ARG A 55 -10.97 -3.13 5.74
C ARG A 55 -10.69 -2.68 7.18
N TYR A 56 -9.50 -3.00 7.70
CA TYR A 56 -9.08 -2.53 9.01
C TYR A 56 -9.01 -1.00 9.07
N GLN A 57 -8.44 -0.35 8.06
CA GLN A 57 -8.34 1.11 7.97
C GLN A 57 -9.73 1.77 8.00
N ILE A 58 -10.65 1.31 7.16
CA ILE A 58 -12.03 1.82 7.12
C ILE A 58 -12.69 1.66 8.50
N GLN A 59 -12.62 0.47 9.10
CA GLN A 59 -13.23 0.20 10.42
C GLN A 59 -12.62 1.06 11.55
N GLU A 60 -11.30 1.32 11.51
CA GLU A 60 -10.66 2.22 12.49
C GLU A 60 -11.12 3.67 12.28
N MET A 61 -11.28 4.15 11.03
CA MET A 61 -11.79 5.48 10.74
C MET A 61 -13.23 5.64 11.21
N LEU A 62 -14.12 4.72 10.86
CA LEU A 62 -15.51 4.72 11.32
C LEU A 62 -15.59 4.77 12.86
N ARG A 63 -14.71 4.01 13.54
CA ARG A 63 -14.66 3.97 15.00
C ARG A 63 -14.15 5.29 15.61
N ILE A 64 -13.06 5.84 15.07
CA ILE A 64 -12.40 7.04 15.61
C ILE A 64 -13.29 8.26 15.40
N GLU A 65 -13.83 8.41 14.20
CA GLU A 65 -14.69 9.54 13.80
C GLU A 65 -16.15 9.35 14.25
N LYS A 66 -16.48 8.17 14.83
CA LYS A 66 -17.84 7.81 15.26
C LYS A 66 -18.87 7.92 14.13
N ILE A 67 -18.48 7.46 12.94
CA ILE A 67 -19.33 7.45 11.76
C ILE A 67 -20.24 6.23 11.81
N PHE A 68 -21.54 6.44 11.81
CA PHE A 68 -22.57 5.38 11.82
C PHE A 68 -23.69 5.66 10.82
N GLU A 69 -23.72 6.85 10.22
CA GLU A 69 -24.65 7.19 9.15
C GLU A 69 -24.19 6.57 7.82
N GLU A 70 -25.14 6.05 7.04
CA GLU A 70 -24.88 5.33 5.80
C GLU A 70 -24.04 6.13 4.79
N GLU A 71 -24.34 7.42 4.62
CA GLU A 71 -23.59 8.32 3.75
C GLU A 71 -22.13 8.46 4.16
N GLY A 72 -21.85 8.62 5.46
CA GLY A 72 -20.48 8.72 5.98
C GLY A 72 -19.73 7.40 5.85
N ILE A 73 -20.38 6.26 6.05
CA ILE A 73 -19.79 4.93 5.83
C ILE A 73 -19.40 4.76 4.35
N GLN A 74 -20.28 5.16 3.43
CA GLN A 74 -20.01 5.07 2.00
C GLN A 74 -18.85 5.97 1.59
N GLN A 75 -18.73 7.19 2.13
CA GLN A 75 -17.60 8.10 1.89
C GLN A 75 -16.26 7.48 2.29
N GLU A 76 -16.20 6.80 3.45
CA GLU A 76 -14.97 6.10 3.87
C GLU A 76 -14.64 4.91 2.96
N ILE A 77 -15.66 4.17 2.51
CA ILE A 77 -15.47 3.06 1.56
C ILE A 77 -14.93 3.61 0.25
N ASP A 78 -15.54 4.65 -0.30
CA ASP A 78 -15.14 5.25 -1.58
C ASP A 78 -13.71 5.81 -1.53
N ALA A 79 -13.28 6.32 -0.38
CA ALA A 79 -11.93 6.83 -0.18
C ALA A 79 -10.86 5.74 -0.13
N TYR A 80 -11.13 4.58 0.49
CA TYR A 80 -10.10 3.58 0.76
C TYR A 80 -10.23 2.29 -0.06
N ALA A 81 -11.43 1.87 -0.47
CA ALA A 81 -11.60 0.63 -1.23
C ALA A 81 -10.82 0.58 -2.56
N PRO A 82 -10.58 1.71 -3.27
CA PRO A 82 -9.72 1.72 -4.46
C PRO A 82 -8.28 1.25 -4.21
N LEU A 83 -7.81 1.24 -2.96
CA LEU A 83 -6.47 0.76 -2.60
C LEU A 83 -6.39 -0.77 -2.47
N VAL A 84 -7.48 -1.49 -2.58
CA VAL A 84 -7.48 -2.96 -2.59
C VAL A 84 -6.96 -3.48 -3.94
N PRO A 85 -5.99 -4.43 -3.95
CA PRO A 85 -5.52 -5.05 -5.19
C PRO A 85 -6.63 -5.77 -5.97
N GLU A 86 -6.53 -5.74 -7.30
CA GLU A 86 -7.59 -6.22 -8.22
C GLU A 86 -7.26 -7.56 -8.91
N GLY A 87 -6.13 -8.17 -8.56
CA GLY A 87 -5.70 -9.46 -9.10
C GLY A 87 -4.70 -9.37 -10.26
N SER A 88 -4.46 -8.17 -10.81
CA SER A 88 -3.40 -7.92 -11.81
C SER A 88 -2.29 -7.01 -11.28
N ASN A 89 -2.47 -6.48 -10.07
CA ASN A 89 -1.60 -5.44 -9.52
C ASN A 89 -1.30 -5.65 -8.05
N TRP A 90 -0.28 -4.95 -7.58
CA TRP A 90 -0.08 -4.62 -6.18
C TRP A 90 -0.30 -3.13 -5.98
N LYS A 91 -0.97 -2.79 -4.90
CA LYS A 91 -1.19 -1.40 -4.47
C LYS A 91 -0.50 -1.18 -3.14
N ALA A 92 0.11 -0.03 -2.96
CA ALA A 92 0.85 0.28 -1.74
C ALA A 92 0.69 1.74 -1.33
N THR A 93 0.71 1.97 -0.02
CA THR A 93 0.95 3.29 0.55
C THR A 93 2.45 3.46 0.72
N MET A 94 3.03 4.41 0.00
CA MET A 94 4.44 4.78 0.10
C MET A 94 4.60 5.88 1.14
N LEU A 95 5.51 5.70 2.07
CA LEU A 95 5.83 6.63 3.15
C LEU A 95 7.27 7.11 2.98
N ILE A 96 7.49 8.44 3.07
CA ILE A 96 8.81 9.07 3.09
C ILE A 96 9.02 9.64 4.49
N GLU A 97 9.97 9.08 5.22
CA GLU A 97 10.11 9.28 6.67
C GLU A 97 11.43 9.98 7.02
N TYR A 98 11.34 11.24 7.42
CA TYR A 98 12.42 12.03 8.00
C TYR A 98 11.93 12.61 9.33
N PRO A 99 12.51 12.21 10.49
CA PRO A 99 12.05 12.66 11.80
C PRO A 99 12.18 14.17 12.01
N ASP A 100 13.32 14.76 11.60
CA ASP A 100 13.54 16.21 11.71
C ASP A 100 12.72 16.98 10.68
N VAL A 101 12.02 18.02 11.13
CA VAL A 101 11.12 18.82 10.30
C VAL A 101 11.86 19.58 9.19
N ASN A 102 13.04 20.15 9.50
CA ASN A 102 13.80 20.96 8.54
C ASN A 102 14.47 20.05 7.50
N GLU A 103 15.00 18.91 7.95
CA GLU A 103 15.51 17.87 7.08
C GLU A 103 14.41 17.35 6.15
N ARG A 104 13.25 17.00 6.69
CA ARG A 104 12.11 16.54 5.90
C ARG A 104 11.69 17.52 4.81
N LYS A 105 11.59 18.80 5.11
CA LYS A 105 11.28 19.83 4.11
C LYS A 105 12.30 19.87 2.97
N ARG A 106 13.59 19.83 3.31
CA ARG A 106 14.68 19.83 2.34
C ARG A 106 14.68 18.56 1.48
N GLU A 107 14.53 17.40 2.11
CA GLU A 107 14.59 16.13 1.41
C GLU A 107 13.35 15.92 0.53
N LEU A 108 12.15 16.27 0.97
CA LEU A 108 10.95 16.22 0.12
C LEU A 108 11.06 17.13 -1.11
N ALA A 109 11.72 18.28 -1.01
CA ALA A 109 12.01 19.11 -2.19
C ALA A 109 13.01 18.46 -3.15
N ARG A 110 14.02 17.72 -2.63
CA ARG A 110 15.00 16.98 -3.44
C ARG A 110 14.44 15.72 -4.10
N LEU A 111 13.37 15.17 -3.53
CA LEU A 111 12.73 13.91 -3.93
C LEU A 111 11.49 14.12 -4.80
N SER A 112 11.26 15.30 -5.33
CA SER A 112 10.14 15.56 -6.26
C SER A 112 10.18 14.57 -7.42
N GLY A 113 9.05 13.88 -7.71
CA GLY A 113 8.92 12.82 -8.71
C GLY A 113 9.48 11.45 -8.30
N VAL A 114 9.85 11.25 -7.03
CA VAL A 114 10.39 9.97 -6.55
C VAL A 114 9.36 8.83 -6.66
N GLU A 115 8.08 9.11 -6.50
CA GLU A 115 6.96 8.16 -6.63
C GLU A 115 6.89 7.53 -8.02
N ASP A 116 7.15 8.28 -9.07
CA ASP A 116 7.18 7.80 -10.48
C ASP A 116 8.43 7.00 -10.82
N ARG A 117 9.44 7.04 -9.95
CA ARG A 117 10.72 6.33 -10.12
C ARG A 117 10.80 5.06 -9.30
N MET A 118 9.74 4.71 -8.60
CA MET A 118 9.60 3.42 -7.92
C MET A 118 9.33 2.31 -8.93
N PHE A 119 9.93 1.14 -8.75
CA PHE A 119 9.70 0.00 -9.63
C PHE A 119 9.74 -1.33 -8.89
N ILE A 120 9.03 -2.31 -9.46
CA ILE A 120 9.17 -3.74 -9.15
C ILE A 120 9.92 -4.41 -10.29
N GLU A 121 10.92 -5.21 -9.95
CA GLU A 121 11.70 -6.00 -10.91
C GLU A 121 11.53 -7.49 -10.57
N VAL A 122 10.86 -8.22 -11.45
CA VAL A 122 10.71 -9.67 -11.38
C VAL A 122 11.85 -10.30 -12.17
N GLU A 123 12.51 -11.31 -11.62
CA GLU A 123 13.62 -11.97 -12.28
C GLU A 123 13.26 -12.43 -13.71
N GLY A 124 14.06 -12.01 -14.68
CA GLY A 124 13.86 -12.32 -16.10
C GLY A 124 12.82 -11.45 -16.82
N HIS A 125 12.24 -10.45 -16.16
CA HIS A 125 11.25 -9.55 -16.72
C HIS A 125 11.69 -8.09 -16.68
N ALA A 126 11.05 -7.25 -17.50
CA ALA A 126 11.26 -5.80 -17.49
C ALA A 126 10.75 -5.20 -16.17
N ARG A 127 11.31 -4.06 -15.77
CA ARG A 127 10.83 -3.29 -14.62
C ARG A 127 9.41 -2.81 -14.83
N VAL A 128 8.60 -2.94 -13.79
CA VAL A 128 7.26 -2.39 -13.71
C VAL A 128 7.34 -1.14 -12.85
N TYR A 129 7.21 0.02 -13.47
CA TYR A 129 7.20 1.28 -12.74
C TYR A 129 5.87 1.54 -12.06
N ALA A 130 5.92 2.27 -10.96
CA ALA A 130 4.73 2.70 -10.24
C ALA A 130 3.88 3.65 -11.09
N ILE A 131 2.57 3.53 -10.94
CA ILE A 131 1.58 4.52 -11.32
C ILE A 131 1.14 5.17 -10.02
N ALA A 132 1.45 6.44 -9.85
CA ALA A 132 1.27 7.14 -8.59
C ALA A 132 0.05 8.07 -8.61
N ASP A 133 -0.60 8.19 -7.45
CA ASP A 133 -1.59 9.23 -7.11
C ASP A 133 -2.65 9.51 -8.18
N GLU A 134 -3.22 8.45 -8.76
CA GLU A 134 -4.17 8.50 -9.90
C GLU A 134 -5.45 9.32 -9.59
N ASP A 135 -5.69 9.60 -8.33
CA ASP A 135 -6.88 10.31 -7.83
C ASP A 135 -6.58 11.71 -7.28
N LEU A 136 -5.34 12.05 -6.99
CA LEU A 136 -4.95 13.31 -6.37
C LEU A 136 -3.52 13.73 -6.74
N ASP A 137 -3.35 14.97 -7.17
CA ASP A 137 -2.03 15.61 -7.25
C ASP A 137 -1.45 15.82 -5.86
N ARG A 138 -0.39 15.06 -5.53
CA ARG A 138 0.30 15.14 -4.24
C ARG A 138 1.62 15.90 -4.28
N GLU A 139 1.98 16.34 -5.45
CA GLU A 139 3.10 17.24 -5.68
C GLU A 139 2.64 18.68 -5.78
N ASN A 140 3.56 19.58 -5.48
CA ASN A 140 3.49 20.98 -5.88
C ASN A 140 4.87 21.41 -6.44
N ASP A 141 4.96 22.61 -6.99
CA ASP A 141 6.18 23.14 -7.63
C ASP A 141 7.42 23.16 -6.71
N GLU A 142 7.23 23.01 -5.38
CA GLU A 142 8.31 23.14 -4.40
C GLU A 142 8.76 21.78 -3.82
N LYS A 143 7.87 20.79 -3.68
CA LYS A 143 8.16 19.50 -3.02
C LYS A 143 7.13 18.43 -3.33
N THR A 144 7.56 17.15 -3.18
CA THR A 144 6.65 15.99 -3.15
C THR A 144 5.98 15.82 -1.78
N SER A 145 4.92 15.01 -1.71
CA SER A 145 4.28 14.60 -0.46
C SER A 145 5.16 13.60 0.32
N ALA A 146 4.93 13.49 1.62
CA ALA A 146 5.51 12.41 2.43
C ALA A 146 4.71 11.09 2.34
N VAL A 147 3.55 11.11 1.69
CA VAL A 147 2.67 9.95 1.52
C VAL A 147 2.14 9.94 0.09
N HIS A 148 2.34 8.82 -0.61
CA HIS A 148 1.81 8.57 -1.95
C HIS A 148 1.08 7.24 -1.99
N PHE A 149 0.12 7.11 -2.89
CA PHE A 149 -0.50 5.84 -3.24
C PHE A 149 0.04 5.40 -4.59
N VAL A 150 0.60 4.19 -4.64
CA VAL A 150 1.27 3.67 -5.83
C VAL A 150 0.69 2.31 -6.22
N ARG A 151 0.60 2.08 -7.53
CA ARG A 151 0.13 0.83 -8.12
C ARG A 151 1.17 0.27 -9.09
N PHE A 152 1.43 -1.02 -8.98
CA PHE A 152 2.30 -1.77 -9.89
C PHE A 152 1.44 -2.76 -10.67
N GLU A 153 1.28 -2.55 -11.96
CA GLU A 153 0.45 -3.39 -12.84
C GLU A 153 1.31 -4.43 -13.54
N PHE A 154 0.98 -5.71 -13.36
CA PHE A 154 1.73 -6.83 -13.90
C PHE A 154 1.06 -7.44 -15.13
N ASP A 155 1.85 -7.74 -16.15
CA ASP A 155 1.40 -8.56 -17.25
C ASP A 155 1.23 -10.04 -16.84
N PRO A 156 0.56 -10.88 -17.65
CA PRO A 156 0.33 -12.28 -17.30
C PRO A 156 1.62 -13.08 -17.09
N ALA A 157 2.71 -12.76 -17.81
CA ALA A 157 3.98 -13.47 -17.70
C ALA A 157 4.69 -13.16 -16.37
N ALA A 158 4.74 -11.89 -15.97
CA ALA A 158 5.29 -11.47 -14.69
C ALA A 158 4.47 -12.06 -13.52
N LYS A 159 3.12 -12.06 -13.60
CA LYS A 159 2.25 -12.70 -12.60
C LYS A 159 2.56 -14.20 -12.45
N ALA A 160 2.69 -14.90 -13.57
CA ALA A 160 3.02 -16.33 -13.56
C ALA A 160 4.39 -16.59 -12.92
N ALA A 161 5.39 -15.77 -13.23
CA ALA A 161 6.73 -15.86 -12.66
C ALA A 161 6.72 -15.61 -11.13
N ILE A 162 6.02 -14.58 -10.66
CA ILE A 162 5.84 -14.30 -9.21
C ILE A 162 5.20 -15.49 -8.52
N LYS A 163 4.12 -16.04 -9.07
CA LYS A 163 3.41 -17.22 -8.52
C LYS A 163 4.25 -18.49 -8.54
N ALA A 164 5.20 -18.59 -9.48
CA ALA A 164 6.17 -19.69 -9.55
C ALA A 164 7.38 -19.50 -8.59
N GLY A 165 7.44 -18.40 -7.85
CA GLY A 165 8.48 -18.13 -6.87
C GLY A 165 9.72 -17.43 -7.43
N ALA A 166 9.61 -16.74 -8.58
CA ALA A 166 10.69 -15.90 -9.08
C ALA A 166 11.09 -14.83 -8.06
N ALA A 167 12.39 -14.51 -8.02
CA ALA A 167 12.90 -13.46 -7.16
C ALA A 167 12.35 -12.09 -7.59
N VAL A 168 11.94 -11.28 -6.61
CA VAL A 168 11.35 -9.96 -6.84
C VAL A 168 12.08 -8.90 -6.03
N LYS A 169 12.42 -7.80 -6.68
CA LYS A 169 13.02 -6.62 -6.05
C LYS A 169 12.08 -5.43 -6.11
N LEU A 170 12.06 -4.65 -5.04
CA LEU A 170 11.57 -3.29 -5.01
C LEU A 170 12.76 -2.35 -5.24
N GLY A 171 12.60 -1.33 -6.07
CA GLY A 171 13.65 -0.37 -6.31
C GLY A 171 13.12 1.03 -6.60
N CYS A 172 14.06 1.97 -6.59
CA CYS A 172 13.89 3.36 -7.01
C CYS A 172 15.12 3.77 -7.83
N ASP A 173 14.91 4.39 -8.98
CA ASP A 173 16.00 4.93 -9.80
C ASP A 173 15.97 6.46 -9.90
N HIS A 174 15.32 7.11 -8.92
CA HIS A 174 15.40 8.55 -8.77
C HIS A 174 16.83 8.98 -8.47
N THR A 175 17.31 10.05 -9.12
CA THR A 175 18.71 10.52 -9.05
C THR A 175 19.18 10.76 -7.62
N ASN A 176 18.30 11.27 -6.74
CA ASN A 176 18.61 11.59 -5.34
C ASN A 176 18.29 10.43 -4.38
N TYR A 177 17.74 9.32 -4.87
CA TYR A 177 17.40 8.15 -4.05
C TYR A 177 17.53 6.85 -4.84
N PRO A 178 18.71 6.54 -5.41
CA PRO A 178 18.92 5.27 -6.08
C PRO A 178 19.05 4.15 -5.02
N ALA A 179 18.07 3.25 -4.99
CA ALA A 179 18.06 2.16 -4.02
C ALA A 179 17.31 0.94 -4.58
N HIS A 180 17.63 -0.25 -4.08
CA HIS A 180 16.86 -1.47 -4.33
C HIS A 180 16.99 -2.43 -3.15
N THR A 181 15.96 -3.26 -2.97
CA THR A 181 15.93 -4.32 -1.96
C THR A 181 15.21 -5.55 -2.49
N GLN A 182 15.66 -6.74 -2.06
CA GLN A 182 14.95 -7.99 -2.32
C GLN A 182 13.70 -8.04 -1.43
N ILE A 183 12.55 -8.35 -2.00
CA ILE A 183 11.34 -8.64 -1.20
C ILE A 183 11.55 -9.99 -0.52
N ALA A 184 11.38 -10.03 0.80
CA ALA A 184 11.54 -11.24 1.59
C ALA A 184 10.52 -12.32 1.19
N GLU A 185 10.86 -13.60 1.34
CA GLU A 185 10.05 -14.73 0.88
C GLU A 185 8.64 -14.75 1.49
N ASP A 186 8.52 -14.46 2.79
CA ASP A 186 7.23 -14.42 3.50
C ASP A 186 6.34 -13.27 3.01
N ALA A 187 6.92 -12.10 2.79
CA ALA A 187 6.24 -10.95 2.19
C ALA A 187 5.81 -11.28 0.76
N LEU A 188 6.72 -11.84 -0.04
CA LEU A 188 6.44 -12.20 -1.43
C LEU A 188 5.33 -13.26 -1.54
N ALA A 189 5.33 -14.27 -0.67
CA ALA A 189 4.27 -15.28 -0.62
C ALA A 189 2.90 -14.66 -0.32
N SER A 190 2.85 -13.68 0.60
CA SER A 190 1.63 -12.93 0.89
C SER A 190 1.18 -12.08 -0.29
N LEU A 191 2.11 -11.40 -0.98
CA LEU A 191 1.83 -10.54 -2.13
C LEU A 191 1.39 -11.35 -3.37
N ALA A 192 1.99 -12.52 -3.60
CA ALA A 192 1.60 -13.42 -4.67
C ALA A 192 0.13 -13.89 -4.55
N GLY A 193 -0.39 -13.97 -3.33
CA GLY A 193 -1.80 -14.28 -3.06
C GLY A 193 -2.80 -13.24 -3.58
N ASP A 194 -2.38 -12.00 -3.81
CA ASP A 194 -3.22 -10.94 -4.36
C ASP A 194 -3.38 -11.05 -5.90
N LEU A 195 -2.50 -11.78 -6.56
CA LEU A 195 -2.52 -11.96 -8.01
C LEU A 195 -3.43 -13.13 -8.42
N LYS A 196 -4.30 -12.90 -9.38
CA LYS A 196 -5.29 -13.89 -9.89
C LYS A 196 -4.97 -14.33 -11.31
#